data_e7d7cd754fb2cfe4e26502eec4ca638b
#
_entry.id   e7d7cd754fb2cfe4e26502eec4ca638b
#
_cell.length_a   1.000
_cell.length_b   1.000
_cell.length_c   1.000
_cell.angle_alpha   90.00
_cell.angle_beta   90.00
_cell.angle_gamma   90.00
#
_symmetry.space_group_name_H-M   'P 1'
#
loop_
_entity.id
_entity.type
_entity.pdbx_description
1 polymer ?
#
loop_
_entity_poly.entity_id
_entity_poly.type
_entity_poly.pdbx_seq_one_letter_code
_entity_poly.pdbx_strand_id
1 'polypeptide(L)'
;MRATVESVAYQSYDLFYSMNKDGLKPKIVKIDGGMVANNWFSQFLADVINLKVIRPKVLETTALGAALFAGYQIGEFKSLNQIKNTWKKDKAFKPKINKKLRNHILHGWKQAIKKTLA
;
A
#
# COMPACT_ATOMS: atom_id res chain seq x y z
N MET A 1 -9.02 -10.02 -15.73
CA MET A 1 -7.72 -9.47 -15.26
C MET A 1 -7.85 -8.15 -14.46
N ARG A 2 -8.58 -7.11 -14.93
CA ARG A 2 -8.74 -5.83 -14.19
C ARG A 2 -9.39 -6.03 -12.81
N ALA A 3 -10.51 -6.77 -12.73
CA ALA A 3 -11.21 -7.03 -11.47
C ALA A 3 -10.32 -7.69 -10.40
N THR A 4 -9.42 -8.58 -10.80
CA THR A 4 -8.46 -9.23 -9.89
C THR A 4 -7.50 -8.20 -9.26
N VAL A 5 -7.02 -7.26 -10.05
CA VAL A 5 -6.12 -6.21 -9.55
C VAL A 5 -6.89 -5.20 -8.68
N GLU A 6 -8.10 -4.84 -9.07
CA GLU A 6 -8.97 -3.95 -8.28
C GLU A 6 -9.35 -4.57 -6.92
N SER A 7 -9.59 -5.90 -6.87
CA SER A 7 -9.99 -6.57 -5.63
C SER A 7 -8.95 -6.43 -4.52
N VAL A 8 -7.66 -6.40 -4.85
CA VAL A 8 -6.58 -6.19 -3.86
C VAL A 8 -6.67 -4.79 -3.23
N ALA A 9 -6.99 -3.77 -4.03
CA ALA A 9 -7.18 -2.42 -3.50
C ALA A 9 -8.43 -2.31 -2.61
N TYR A 10 -9.52 -3.02 -2.98
CA TYR A 10 -10.75 -3.04 -2.16
C TYR A 10 -10.54 -3.80 -0.84
N GLN A 11 -9.85 -4.94 -0.85
CA GLN A 11 -9.49 -5.66 0.37
C GLN A 11 -8.59 -4.81 1.27
N SER A 12 -7.64 -4.07 0.69
CA SER A 12 -6.84 -3.10 1.43
C SER A 12 -7.70 -2.02 2.08
N TYR A 13 -8.72 -1.52 1.37
CA TYR A 13 -9.68 -0.57 1.94
C TYR A 13 -10.40 -1.16 3.16
N ASP A 14 -10.89 -2.39 3.09
CA ASP A 14 -11.58 -3.04 4.21
C ASP A 14 -10.67 -3.16 5.43
N LEU A 15 -9.38 -3.50 5.21
CA LEU A 15 -8.36 -3.51 6.25
C LEU A 15 -8.18 -2.13 6.89
N PHE A 16 -7.95 -1.08 6.10
CA PHE A 16 -7.80 0.28 6.61
C PHE A 16 -9.06 0.81 7.29
N TYR A 17 -10.24 0.41 6.80
CA TYR A 17 -11.50 0.74 7.44
C TYR A 17 -11.60 0.14 8.85
N SER A 18 -11.21 -1.12 9.01
CA SER A 18 -11.16 -1.80 10.32
C SER A 18 -10.11 -1.15 11.24
N MET A 19 -8.91 -0.88 10.76
CA MET A 19 -7.87 -0.17 11.53
C MET A 19 -8.35 1.20 12.02
N ASN A 20 -9.09 1.94 11.19
CA ASN A 20 -9.66 3.23 11.59
C ASN A 20 -10.69 3.10 12.72
N LYS A 21 -11.48 2.03 12.73
CA LYS A 21 -12.41 1.73 13.84
C LYS A 21 -11.67 1.45 15.15
N ASP A 22 -10.50 0.80 15.06
CA ASP A 22 -9.63 0.51 16.20
C ASP A 22 -8.80 1.73 16.65
N GLY A 23 -9.04 2.90 16.06
CA GLY A 23 -8.38 4.15 16.43
C GLY A 23 -7.08 4.45 15.68
N LEU A 24 -6.61 3.55 14.82
CA LEU A 24 -5.42 3.76 13.99
C LEU A 24 -5.80 4.58 12.74
N LYS A 25 -5.24 5.79 12.62
CA LYS A 25 -5.53 6.72 11.51
C LYS A 25 -4.25 7.05 10.74
N PRO A 26 -3.75 6.13 9.89
CA PRO A 26 -2.57 6.40 9.10
C PRO A 26 -2.81 7.55 8.12
N LYS A 27 -1.79 8.39 7.92
CA LYS A 27 -1.82 9.49 6.94
C LYS A 27 -1.11 9.13 5.64
N ILE A 28 -0.22 8.16 5.70
CA ILE A 28 0.64 7.74 4.60
C ILE A 28 0.76 6.21 4.66
N VAL A 29 0.71 5.58 3.50
CA VAL A 29 0.92 4.14 3.33
C VAL A 29 2.15 3.92 2.47
N LYS A 30 3.09 3.13 2.94
CA LYS A 30 4.22 2.65 2.14
C LYS A 30 3.85 1.27 1.58
N ILE A 31 4.11 1.09 0.29
CA ILE A 31 3.77 -0.13 -0.45
C ILE A 31 5.02 -0.72 -1.08
N ASP A 32 5.05 -2.04 -1.23
CA ASP A 32 6.14 -2.78 -1.86
C ASP A 32 5.63 -4.02 -2.60
N GLY A 33 6.56 -4.77 -3.19
CA GLY A 33 6.27 -5.98 -3.95
C GLY A 33 6.01 -5.74 -5.43
N GLY A 34 5.96 -6.82 -6.21
CA GLY A 34 5.89 -6.76 -7.67
C GLY A 34 4.65 -6.05 -8.23
N MET A 35 3.49 -6.18 -7.58
CA MET A 35 2.24 -5.57 -8.04
C MET A 35 2.30 -4.04 -8.05
N VAL A 36 3.02 -3.44 -7.10
CA VAL A 36 3.09 -1.98 -6.98
C VAL A 36 3.99 -1.32 -8.04
N ALA A 37 4.72 -2.09 -8.84
CA ALA A 37 5.40 -1.61 -10.03
C ALA A 37 4.40 -0.99 -11.03
N ASN A 38 3.17 -1.49 -11.05
CA ASN A 38 2.10 -0.95 -11.87
C ASN A 38 1.60 0.40 -11.30
N ASN A 39 1.84 1.48 -12.06
CA ASN A 39 1.43 2.83 -11.67
C ASN A 39 -0.09 2.98 -11.55
N TRP A 40 -0.86 2.27 -12.40
CA TRP A 40 -2.31 2.31 -12.35
C TRP A 40 -2.82 1.71 -11.02
N PHE A 41 -2.29 0.54 -10.63
CA PHE A 41 -2.65 -0.10 -9.37
C PHE A 41 -2.33 0.80 -8.16
N SER A 42 -1.12 1.35 -8.11
CA SER A 42 -0.68 2.22 -7.01
C SER A 42 -1.53 3.49 -6.91
N GLN A 43 -1.97 4.07 -8.04
CA GLN A 43 -2.89 5.20 -8.06
C GLN A 43 -4.29 4.79 -7.63
N PHE A 44 -4.80 3.66 -8.15
CA PHE A 44 -6.12 3.16 -7.79
C PHE A 44 -6.21 2.83 -6.30
N LEU A 45 -5.17 2.21 -5.74
CA LEU A 45 -5.08 1.98 -4.30
C LEU A 45 -5.20 3.28 -3.51
N ALA A 46 -4.41 4.32 -3.86
CA ALA A 46 -4.48 5.62 -3.20
C ALA A 46 -5.89 6.24 -3.28
N ASP A 47 -6.55 6.09 -4.43
CA ASP A 47 -7.90 6.60 -4.68
C ASP A 47 -8.95 5.90 -3.80
N VAL A 48 -8.87 4.57 -3.69
CA VAL A 48 -9.82 3.73 -2.95
C VAL A 48 -9.68 3.92 -1.44
N ILE A 49 -8.44 3.83 -0.91
CA ILE A 49 -8.19 3.99 0.53
C ILE A 49 -8.22 5.46 0.99
N ASN A 50 -8.21 6.41 0.05
CA ASN A 50 -8.16 7.86 0.31
C ASN A 50 -6.96 8.31 1.14
N LEU A 51 -5.81 7.70 0.91
CA LEU A 51 -4.56 8.02 1.59
C LEU A 51 -3.43 8.23 0.59
N LYS A 52 -2.41 8.98 1.02
CA LYS A 52 -1.17 9.10 0.26
C LYS A 52 -0.42 7.77 0.30
N VAL A 53 -0.12 7.23 -0.88
CA VAL A 53 0.64 5.99 -1.06
C VAL A 53 2.05 6.34 -1.56
N ILE A 54 3.07 5.74 -0.98
CA ILE A 54 4.48 5.96 -1.35
C ILE A 54 5.10 4.62 -1.74
N ARG A 55 5.66 4.58 -2.94
CA ARG A 55 6.41 3.44 -3.47
C ARG A 55 7.91 3.68 -3.31
N PRO A 56 8.70 2.69 -2.81
CA PRO A 56 10.15 2.77 -2.77
C PRO A 56 10.77 2.50 -4.15
N LYS A 57 12.05 2.87 -4.32
CA LYS A 57 12.82 2.52 -5.52
C LYS A 57 13.07 1.02 -5.63
N VAL A 58 13.36 0.37 -4.51
CA VAL A 58 13.55 -1.07 -4.43
C VAL A 58 12.22 -1.70 -4.03
N LEU A 59 11.66 -2.52 -4.90
CA LEU A 59 10.36 -3.16 -4.68
C LEU A 59 10.45 -4.46 -3.87
N GLU A 60 11.60 -5.12 -3.92
CA GLU A 60 11.89 -6.35 -3.16
C GLU A 60 12.40 -6.02 -1.75
N THR A 61 11.53 -5.45 -0.93
CA THR A 61 11.91 -4.95 0.40
C THR A 61 12.26 -6.05 1.38
N THR A 62 11.72 -7.26 1.21
CA THR A 62 12.07 -8.42 2.05
C THR A 62 13.52 -8.83 1.86
N ALA A 63 13.96 -9.02 0.60
CA ALA A 63 15.34 -9.34 0.28
C ALA A 63 16.29 -8.21 0.68
N LEU A 64 15.92 -6.96 0.41
CA LEU A 64 16.69 -5.79 0.84
C LEU A 64 16.82 -5.75 2.37
N GLY A 65 15.74 -5.98 3.10
CA GLY A 65 15.75 -6.00 4.57
C GLY A 65 16.69 -7.05 5.13
N ALA A 66 16.65 -8.28 4.59
CA ALA A 66 17.57 -9.35 4.99
C ALA A 66 19.04 -8.96 4.75
N ALA A 67 19.35 -8.40 3.57
CA ALA A 67 20.70 -7.94 3.25
C ALA A 67 21.17 -6.80 4.17
N LEU A 68 20.29 -5.83 4.48
CA LEU A 68 20.61 -4.72 5.37
C LEU A 68 20.88 -5.19 6.81
N PHE A 69 20.10 -6.15 7.32
CA PHE A 69 20.34 -6.72 8.65
C PHE A 69 21.61 -7.57 8.70
N ALA A 70 21.90 -8.34 7.65
CA ALA A 70 23.19 -9.03 7.54
C ALA A 70 24.35 -8.05 7.57
N GLY A 71 24.28 -6.97 6.80
CA GLY A 71 25.28 -5.89 6.80
C GLY A 71 25.43 -5.21 8.17
N TYR A 72 24.33 -5.04 8.91
CA TYR A 72 24.36 -4.53 10.27
C TYR A 72 25.10 -5.47 11.22
N GLN A 73 24.85 -6.77 11.11
CA GLN A 73 25.47 -7.78 11.97
C GLN A 73 26.99 -7.85 11.77
N ILE A 74 27.49 -7.68 10.55
CA ILE A 74 28.95 -7.70 10.27
C ILE A 74 29.61 -6.32 10.46
N GLY A 75 28.85 -5.29 10.90
CA GLY A 75 29.38 -3.96 11.21
C GLY A 75 29.51 -3.00 10.02
N GLU A 76 28.97 -3.35 8.84
CA GLU A 76 28.89 -2.44 7.69
C GLU A 76 28.02 -1.21 8.00
N PHE A 77 26.92 -1.40 8.72
CA PHE A 77 26.08 -0.33 9.24
C PHE A 77 26.28 -0.19 10.74
N LYS A 78 26.65 1.01 11.18
CA LYS A 78 26.90 1.30 12.62
C LYS A 78 25.63 1.56 13.42
N SER A 79 24.48 1.76 12.78
CA SER A 79 23.22 2.03 13.44
C SER A 79 22.02 1.73 12.56
N LEU A 80 20.85 1.47 13.17
CA LEU A 80 19.58 1.33 12.45
C LEU A 80 19.17 2.61 11.69
N ASN A 81 19.65 3.78 12.12
CA ASN A 81 19.42 5.03 11.39
C ASN A 81 20.15 5.06 10.04
N GLN A 82 21.34 4.46 9.94
CA GLN A 82 22.01 4.32 8.65
C GLN A 82 21.21 3.41 7.71
N ILE A 83 20.67 2.30 8.21
CA ILE A 83 19.77 1.42 7.45
C ILE A 83 18.53 2.19 6.99
N LYS A 84 17.88 2.93 7.89
CA LYS A 84 16.71 3.74 7.57
C LYS A 84 16.97 4.73 6.44
N ASN A 85 18.15 5.31 6.38
CA ASN A 85 18.56 6.28 5.35
C ASN A 85 18.80 5.64 3.97
N THR A 86 18.95 4.32 3.87
CA THR A 86 19.06 3.62 2.58
C THR A 86 17.72 3.58 1.84
N TRP A 87 16.59 3.72 2.57
CA TRP A 87 15.28 3.73 1.95
C TRP A 87 15.07 4.98 1.09
N LYS A 88 14.85 4.79 -0.19
CA LYS A 88 14.62 5.89 -1.14
C LYS A 88 13.23 5.77 -1.75
N LYS A 89 12.51 6.90 -1.76
CA LYS A 89 11.23 7.02 -2.45
C LYS A 89 11.46 7.02 -3.97
N ASP A 90 10.64 6.24 -4.69
CA ASP A 90 10.48 6.36 -6.13
C ASP A 90 9.35 7.35 -6.44
N LYS A 91 8.12 7.02 -6.06
CA LYS A 91 6.94 7.79 -6.43
C LYS A 91 5.92 7.87 -5.29
N ALA A 92 5.20 8.97 -5.26
CA ALA A 92 4.06 9.15 -4.38
C ALA A 92 2.78 9.32 -5.19
N PHE A 93 1.72 8.65 -4.76
CA PHE A 93 0.40 8.71 -5.35
C PHE A 93 -0.54 9.36 -4.33
N LYS A 94 -1.25 10.40 -4.75
CA LYS A 94 -2.28 11.06 -3.95
C LYS A 94 -3.65 10.71 -4.49
N PRO A 95 -4.69 10.63 -3.65
CA PRO A 95 -6.07 10.44 -4.12
C PRO A 95 -6.45 11.49 -5.16
N LYS A 96 -7.05 11.04 -6.27
CA LYS A 96 -7.50 11.90 -7.38
C LYS A 96 -9.00 11.87 -7.59
N ILE A 97 -9.64 10.76 -7.25
CA ILE A 97 -11.10 10.64 -7.41
C ILE A 97 -11.83 11.38 -6.30
N ASN A 98 -12.99 11.94 -6.62
CA ASN A 98 -13.83 12.61 -5.65
C ASN A 98 -14.56 11.60 -4.74
N LYS A 99 -15.14 12.10 -3.65
CA LYS A 99 -15.86 11.28 -2.67
C LYS A 99 -17.05 10.52 -3.28
N LYS A 100 -17.78 11.14 -4.22
CA LYS A 100 -18.96 10.53 -4.86
C LYS A 100 -18.56 9.28 -5.65
N LEU A 101 -17.54 9.38 -6.49
CA LEU A 101 -17.04 8.25 -7.28
C LEU A 101 -16.47 7.15 -6.37
N ARG A 102 -15.69 7.52 -5.35
CA ARG A 102 -15.15 6.56 -4.38
C ARG A 102 -16.27 5.79 -3.68
N ASN A 103 -17.29 6.47 -3.21
CA ASN A 103 -18.42 5.82 -2.56
C ASN A 103 -19.17 4.88 -3.51
N HIS A 104 -19.31 5.26 -4.77
CA HIS A 104 -19.96 4.43 -5.79
C HIS A 104 -19.20 3.11 -6.01
N ILE A 105 -17.89 3.16 -6.22
CA ILE A 105 -17.09 1.94 -6.43
C ILE A 105 -17.02 1.05 -5.18
N LEU A 106 -16.94 1.65 -3.99
CA LEU A 106 -16.97 0.90 -2.73
C LEU A 106 -18.34 0.28 -2.45
N HIS A 107 -19.42 0.92 -2.87
CA HIS A 107 -20.75 0.31 -2.80
C HIS A 107 -20.83 -0.94 -3.68
N GLY A 108 -20.32 -0.86 -4.92
CA GLY A 108 -20.23 -2.01 -5.83
C GLY A 108 -19.43 -3.18 -5.21
N TRP A 109 -18.29 -2.88 -4.60
CA TRP A 109 -17.49 -3.87 -3.88
C TRP A 109 -18.29 -4.58 -2.77
N LYS A 110 -18.97 -3.82 -1.90
CA LYS A 110 -19.80 -4.38 -0.82
C LYS A 110 -20.93 -5.26 -1.34
N GLN A 111 -21.55 -4.87 -2.47
CA GLN A 111 -22.59 -5.68 -3.11
C GLN A 111 -22.01 -7.00 -3.67
N ALA A 112 -20.81 -6.95 -4.27
CA ALA A 112 -20.15 -8.15 -4.76
C ALA A 112 -19.84 -9.14 -3.62
N ILE A 113 -19.31 -8.66 -2.49
CA ILE A 113 -19.08 -9.51 -1.31
C ILE A 113 -20.38 -10.13 -0.81
N LYS A 114 -21.47 -9.34 -0.67
CA LYS A 114 -22.75 -9.89 -0.22
C LYS A 114 -23.25 -11.03 -1.10
N LYS A 115 -23.11 -10.90 -2.42
CA LYS A 115 -23.50 -11.95 -3.37
C LYS A 115 -22.64 -13.20 -3.26
N THR A 116 -21.38 -13.07 -2.86
CA THR A 116 -20.46 -14.20 -2.67
C THR A 116 -20.75 -14.96 -1.38
N LEU A 117 -21.25 -14.28 -0.35
CA LEU A 117 -21.56 -14.85 0.96
C LEU A 117 -23.00 -15.39 1.07
N ALA A 118 -23.84 -15.08 0.11
CA ALA A 118 -25.21 -15.60 0.02
C ALA A 118 -25.24 -16.97 -0.63
#